data_96ce95080f916bf49fb7755c7ed014ec
#
_entry.id   96ce95080f916bf49fb7755c7ed014ec
#
_cell.length_a   1.000
_cell.length_b   1.000
_cell.length_c   1.000
_cell.angle_alpha   90.00
_cell.angle_beta   90.00
_cell.angle_gamma   90.00
#
_symmetry.space_group_name_H-M   'P 1'
#
loop_
_entity.id
_entity.type
_entity.pdbx_description
1 polymer ?
#
loop_
_entity_poly.entity_id
_entity_poly.type
_entity_poly.pdbx_seq_one_letter_code
_entity_poly.pdbx_strand_id
1 'polypeptide(L)'
;MTPAARLAAVIEIIDEMEETHLAGYGLRKGLQRRRYAGSGDRQAISAMFWQVHRAWARLFWHLQQCGCEVTARSITIAAQMLADKQKPEEITALFGGEGKHNAAALSEEEGELVGRLAERQLDDPAMPRDVALEWPDFLLADAVAALGEATEAELLALQGEAATDVRINPVRLGDRRVLREKFAGRGLKCHLNTLSPIGIRLEKRTRTEDLPEWKKGLFEYQDEGSQIAALLCDARPGMQVVDMCAGAGGKALVMAAQMQNKGRVLALDSDAERLERGGERMRRAGIHNIERKHVGDSWGTKRWRGKFDRVVIDAPCSGSGTWRRQVDARWRCSSD
;
A
#
# COMPACT_ATOMS: atom_id res chain seq x y z
N MET A 1 -14.20 -12.81 17.99
CA MET A 1 -15.46 -12.42 17.31
C MET A 1 -15.92 -13.57 16.43
N THR A 2 -17.24 -13.71 16.22
CA THR A 2 -17.81 -14.64 15.23
C THR A 2 -17.52 -14.12 13.79
N PRO A 3 -17.57 -15.00 12.75
CA PRO A 3 -17.47 -14.55 11.36
C PRO A 3 -18.50 -13.46 11.01
N ALA A 4 -19.76 -13.63 11.43
CA ALA A 4 -20.83 -12.66 11.24
C ALA A 4 -20.52 -11.28 11.88
N ALA A 5 -19.97 -11.27 13.10
CA ALA A 5 -19.58 -10.03 13.77
C ALA A 5 -18.37 -9.33 13.11
N ARG A 6 -17.45 -10.09 12.50
CA ARG A 6 -16.35 -9.51 11.69
C ARG A 6 -16.88 -8.87 10.42
N LEU A 7 -17.83 -9.53 9.76
CA LEU A 7 -18.49 -9.01 8.56
C LEU A 7 -19.25 -7.71 8.87
N ALA A 8 -20.04 -7.71 9.95
CA ALA A 8 -20.74 -6.50 10.42
C ALA A 8 -19.76 -5.34 10.66
N ALA A 9 -18.61 -5.63 11.28
CA ALA A 9 -17.57 -4.61 11.48
C ALA A 9 -16.99 -4.06 10.17
N VAL A 10 -16.86 -4.88 9.11
CA VAL A 10 -16.43 -4.41 7.78
C VAL A 10 -17.47 -3.49 7.18
N ILE A 11 -18.75 -3.89 7.20
CA ILE A 11 -19.86 -3.07 6.69
C ILE A 11 -19.90 -1.72 7.39
N GLU A 12 -19.88 -1.71 8.72
CA GLU A 12 -19.88 -0.47 9.51
C GLU A 12 -18.65 0.41 9.22
N ILE A 13 -17.46 -0.17 9.00
CA ILE A 13 -16.25 0.60 8.66
C ILE A 13 -16.38 1.22 7.28
N ILE A 14 -16.93 0.52 6.30
CA ILE A 14 -17.16 1.05 4.95
C ILE A 14 -18.21 2.16 4.98
N ASP A 15 -19.29 1.97 5.72
CA ASP A 15 -20.38 2.94 5.87
C ASP A 15 -19.93 4.22 6.60
N GLU A 16 -19.07 4.08 7.61
CA GLU A 16 -18.50 5.20 8.37
C GLU A 16 -17.40 5.98 7.62
N MET A 17 -16.99 5.52 6.44
CA MET A 17 -15.92 6.19 5.69
C MET A 17 -16.39 7.52 5.10
N GLU A 18 -15.69 8.57 5.47
CA GLU A 18 -15.83 9.87 4.83
C GLU A 18 -15.16 9.85 3.46
N GLU A 19 -15.80 10.42 2.44
CA GLU A 19 -15.29 10.48 1.07
C GLU A 19 -13.91 11.16 0.96
N THR A 20 -13.60 12.04 1.91
CA THR A 20 -12.36 12.82 1.94
C THR A 20 -11.15 12.02 2.42
N HIS A 21 -11.34 10.85 3.04
CA HIS A 21 -10.24 10.10 3.63
C HIS A 21 -9.91 8.81 2.85
N LEU A 22 -8.61 8.50 2.73
CA LEU A 22 -8.15 7.23 2.17
C LEU A 22 -8.67 6.04 2.99
N ALA A 23 -9.00 4.94 2.31
CA ALA A 23 -9.52 3.71 2.91
C ALA A 23 -8.66 3.19 4.08
N GLY A 24 -7.34 3.30 3.95
CA GLY A 24 -6.41 2.94 5.03
C GLY A 24 -6.56 3.78 6.31
N TYR A 25 -6.99 5.02 6.21
CA TYR A 25 -7.32 5.85 7.38
C TYR A 25 -8.65 5.40 8.00
N GLY A 26 -9.68 5.20 7.17
CA GLY A 26 -11.00 4.71 7.60
C GLY A 26 -10.89 3.37 8.34
N LEU A 27 -10.19 2.41 7.76
CA LEU A 27 -9.94 1.11 8.40
C LEU A 27 -9.24 1.26 9.77
N ARG A 28 -8.19 2.08 9.84
CA ARG A 28 -7.47 2.30 11.09
C ARG A 28 -8.36 2.92 12.16
N LYS A 29 -9.12 3.96 11.83
CA LYS A 29 -10.07 4.64 12.73
C LYS A 29 -11.16 3.67 13.19
N GLY A 30 -11.73 2.89 12.26
CA GLY A 30 -12.74 1.88 12.56
C GLY A 30 -12.24 0.78 13.50
N LEU A 31 -11.01 0.28 13.28
CA LEU A 31 -10.38 -0.71 14.17
C LEU A 31 -10.00 -0.12 15.55
N GLN A 32 -9.65 1.17 15.63
CA GLN A 32 -9.38 1.83 16.91
C GLN A 32 -10.64 1.94 17.78
N ARG A 33 -11.81 2.18 17.17
CA ARG A 33 -13.10 2.20 17.87
C ARG A 33 -13.49 0.82 18.39
N ARG A 34 -13.08 -0.26 17.71
CA ARG A 34 -13.36 -1.66 18.05
C ARG A 34 -12.25 -2.28 18.89
N ARG A 35 -12.00 -1.71 20.09
CA ARG A 35 -10.91 -2.15 20.99
C ARG A 35 -11.05 -3.59 21.46
N TYR A 36 -12.25 -4.13 21.43
CA TYR A 36 -12.57 -5.52 21.79
C TYR A 36 -12.09 -6.55 20.76
N ALA A 37 -11.78 -6.12 19.52
CA ALA A 37 -11.26 -7.01 18.49
C ALA A 37 -9.82 -7.43 18.78
N GLY A 38 -9.58 -8.72 18.95
CA GLY A 38 -8.26 -9.31 19.09
C GLY A 38 -7.42 -9.20 17.82
N SER A 39 -6.14 -9.59 17.89
CA SER A 39 -5.24 -9.49 16.74
C SER A 39 -5.71 -10.28 15.52
N GLY A 40 -6.22 -11.51 15.72
CA GLY A 40 -6.77 -12.34 14.65
C GLY A 40 -8.04 -11.74 14.04
N ASP A 41 -8.92 -11.14 14.87
CA ASP A 41 -10.12 -10.47 14.37
C ASP A 41 -9.77 -9.25 13.54
N ARG A 42 -8.83 -8.42 14.00
CA ARG A 42 -8.33 -7.25 13.26
C ARG A 42 -7.72 -7.62 11.93
N GLN A 43 -7.00 -8.74 11.87
CA GLN A 43 -6.43 -9.25 10.63
C GLN A 43 -7.53 -9.70 9.66
N ALA A 44 -8.53 -10.45 10.14
CA ALA A 44 -9.65 -10.92 9.32
C ALA A 44 -10.51 -9.75 8.79
N ILE A 45 -10.86 -8.78 9.65
CA ILE A 45 -11.57 -7.56 9.24
C ILE A 45 -10.77 -6.80 8.18
N SER A 46 -9.47 -6.62 8.39
CA SER A 46 -8.60 -5.93 7.42
C SER A 46 -8.54 -6.67 6.08
N ALA A 47 -8.46 -7.99 6.08
CA ALA A 47 -8.42 -8.78 4.86
C ALA A 47 -9.71 -8.61 4.03
N MET A 48 -10.88 -8.78 4.64
CA MET A 48 -12.18 -8.57 3.99
C MET A 48 -12.34 -7.13 3.49
N PHE A 49 -11.98 -6.14 4.30
CA PHE A 49 -12.05 -4.73 3.91
C PHE A 49 -11.21 -4.43 2.67
N TRP A 50 -9.96 -4.89 2.64
CA TRP A 50 -9.08 -4.68 1.48
C TRP A 50 -9.50 -5.47 0.26
N GLN A 51 -10.16 -6.60 0.44
CA GLN A 51 -10.71 -7.37 -0.67
C GLN A 51 -11.81 -6.60 -1.40
N VAL A 52 -12.75 -6.00 -0.66
CA VAL A 52 -13.76 -5.10 -1.25
C VAL A 52 -13.08 -3.99 -2.07
N HIS A 53 -12.09 -3.31 -1.50
CA HIS A 53 -11.43 -2.19 -2.17
C HIS A 53 -10.55 -2.60 -3.37
N ARG A 54 -10.04 -3.83 -3.40
CA ARG A 54 -9.25 -4.34 -4.55
C ARG A 54 -10.10 -4.73 -5.74
N ALA A 55 -11.35 -5.06 -5.53
CA ALA A 55 -12.31 -5.44 -6.56
C ALA A 55 -13.42 -4.41 -6.73
N TRP A 56 -13.19 -3.16 -6.32
CA TRP A 56 -14.21 -2.13 -6.20
C TRP A 56 -14.99 -1.90 -7.50
N ALA A 57 -14.29 -1.68 -8.63
CA ALA A 57 -14.95 -1.40 -9.90
C ALA A 57 -15.72 -2.61 -10.42
N ARG A 58 -15.15 -3.82 -10.30
CA ARG A 58 -15.83 -5.07 -10.72
C ARG A 58 -17.05 -5.34 -9.87
N LEU A 59 -16.97 -5.18 -8.54
CA LEU A 59 -18.11 -5.36 -7.63
C LEU A 59 -19.19 -4.32 -7.91
N PHE A 60 -18.81 -3.05 -8.10
CA PHE A 60 -19.71 -1.97 -8.46
C PHE A 60 -20.45 -2.30 -9.77
N TRP A 61 -19.73 -2.74 -10.80
CA TRP A 61 -20.30 -3.15 -12.07
C TRP A 61 -21.33 -4.28 -11.91
N HIS A 62 -21.01 -5.32 -11.13
CA HIS A 62 -21.96 -6.41 -10.87
C HIS A 62 -23.24 -5.93 -10.18
N LEU A 63 -23.12 -5.06 -9.19
CA LEU A 63 -24.29 -4.47 -8.50
C LEU A 63 -25.17 -3.67 -9.47
N GLN A 64 -24.56 -2.87 -10.36
CA GLN A 64 -25.29 -2.16 -11.40
C GLN A 64 -26.01 -3.12 -12.36
N GLN A 65 -25.33 -4.20 -12.81
CA GLN A 65 -25.94 -5.20 -13.67
C GLN A 65 -27.09 -5.95 -12.98
N CYS A 66 -27.08 -6.02 -11.66
CA CYS A 66 -28.17 -6.56 -10.85
C CYS A 66 -29.28 -5.51 -10.55
N GLY A 67 -29.11 -4.25 -10.98
CA GLY A 67 -30.05 -3.17 -10.66
C GLY A 67 -30.13 -2.87 -9.15
N CYS A 68 -29.05 -3.12 -8.41
CA CYS A 68 -28.96 -2.94 -6.97
C CYS A 68 -28.21 -1.66 -6.62
N GLU A 69 -28.72 -0.94 -5.61
CA GLU A 69 -28.01 0.21 -5.04
C GLU A 69 -26.67 -0.21 -4.40
N VAL A 70 -25.65 0.61 -4.62
CA VAL A 70 -24.32 0.37 -4.04
C VAL A 70 -24.27 0.94 -2.63
N THR A 71 -24.39 0.08 -1.66
CA THR A 71 -24.27 0.39 -0.22
C THR A 71 -23.11 -0.38 0.39
N ALA A 72 -22.70 -0.03 1.60
CA ALA A 72 -21.71 -0.81 2.34
C ALA A 72 -22.10 -2.29 2.50
N ARG A 73 -23.41 -2.58 2.61
CA ARG A 73 -23.93 -3.94 2.71
C ARG A 73 -23.88 -4.67 1.37
N SER A 74 -24.48 -4.08 0.32
CA SER A 74 -24.55 -4.72 -0.99
C SER A 74 -23.18 -5.01 -1.58
N ILE A 75 -22.20 -4.08 -1.46
CA ILE A 75 -20.85 -4.28 -1.96
C ILE A 75 -20.09 -5.34 -1.15
N THR A 76 -20.36 -5.44 0.17
CA THR A 76 -19.76 -6.47 1.01
C THR A 76 -20.35 -7.86 0.68
N ILE A 77 -21.66 -7.95 0.45
CA ILE A 77 -22.32 -9.18 -0.04
C ILE A 77 -21.67 -9.63 -1.36
N ALA A 78 -21.57 -8.72 -2.33
CA ALA A 78 -20.97 -9.01 -3.63
C ALA A 78 -19.52 -9.48 -3.48
N ALA A 79 -18.71 -8.87 -2.60
CA ALA A 79 -17.34 -9.28 -2.36
C ALA A 79 -17.25 -10.69 -1.77
N GLN A 80 -18.10 -11.03 -0.80
CA GLN A 80 -18.12 -12.36 -0.19
C GLN A 80 -18.52 -13.43 -1.21
N MET A 81 -19.47 -13.14 -2.10
CA MET A 81 -19.90 -14.09 -3.12
C MET A 81 -18.91 -14.22 -4.26
N LEU A 82 -18.47 -13.11 -4.84
CA LEU A 82 -17.71 -13.12 -6.09
C LEU A 82 -16.20 -13.25 -5.86
N ALA A 83 -15.66 -12.56 -4.86
CA ALA A 83 -14.23 -12.58 -4.59
C ALA A 83 -13.83 -13.69 -3.60
N ASP A 84 -14.61 -13.94 -2.53
CA ASP A 84 -14.42 -15.04 -1.58
C ASP A 84 -15.07 -16.35 -2.03
N LYS A 85 -15.89 -16.31 -3.10
CA LYS A 85 -16.59 -17.48 -3.67
C LYS A 85 -17.48 -18.21 -2.67
N GLN A 86 -18.07 -17.47 -1.73
CA GLN A 86 -19.01 -18.04 -0.76
C GLN A 86 -20.35 -18.36 -1.43
N LYS A 87 -20.96 -19.45 -0.98
CA LYS A 87 -22.25 -19.88 -1.48
C LYS A 87 -23.41 -19.07 -0.85
N PRO A 88 -24.58 -19.02 -1.51
CA PRO A 88 -25.75 -18.31 -0.97
C PRO A 88 -26.12 -18.69 0.47
N GLU A 89 -26.00 -19.99 0.82
CA GLU A 89 -26.31 -20.49 2.15
C GLU A 89 -25.32 -19.95 3.20
N GLU A 90 -24.05 -19.82 2.84
CA GLU A 90 -23.00 -19.28 3.71
C GLU A 90 -23.22 -17.77 3.95
N ILE A 91 -23.64 -17.03 2.91
CA ILE A 91 -24.03 -15.62 3.06
C ILE A 91 -25.22 -15.48 3.98
N THR A 92 -26.27 -16.27 3.77
CA THR A 92 -27.47 -16.28 4.63
C THR A 92 -27.10 -16.54 6.09
N ALA A 93 -26.18 -17.47 6.34
CA ALA A 93 -25.70 -17.76 7.69
C ALA A 93 -24.91 -16.60 8.33
N LEU A 94 -24.11 -15.86 7.53
CA LEU A 94 -23.38 -14.69 8.01
C LEU A 94 -24.30 -13.51 8.35
N PHE A 95 -25.43 -13.37 7.67
CA PHE A 95 -26.46 -12.38 7.91
C PHE A 95 -27.65 -12.94 8.71
N GLY A 96 -27.40 -13.92 9.58
CA GLY A 96 -28.45 -14.58 10.37
C GLY A 96 -29.15 -13.69 11.41
N GLY A 97 -28.74 -12.47 11.61
CA GLY A 97 -29.38 -11.49 12.48
C GLY A 97 -29.31 -11.78 13.99
N GLU A 98 -28.96 -12.99 14.42
CA GLU A 98 -28.86 -13.38 15.81
C GLU A 98 -27.52 -12.94 16.43
N GLY A 99 -27.60 -12.20 17.56
CA GLY A 99 -26.44 -11.71 18.31
C GLY A 99 -26.22 -10.21 18.19
N LYS A 100 -25.87 -9.60 19.32
CA LYS A 100 -25.77 -8.13 19.53
C LYS A 100 -24.83 -7.41 18.55
N HIS A 101 -23.90 -8.11 17.91
CA HIS A 101 -22.86 -7.55 17.06
C HIS A 101 -22.85 -8.15 15.65
N ASN A 102 -23.86 -8.90 15.29
CA ASN A 102 -23.99 -9.46 13.94
C ASN A 102 -24.72 -8.45 13.03
N ALA A 103 -24.47 -8.57 11.72
CA ALA A 103 -25.25 -7.83 10.74
C ALA A 103 -26.72 -8.25 10.82
N ALA A 104 -27.64 -7.32 10.59
CA ALA A 104 -29.06 -7.64 10.49
C ALA A 104 -29.30 -8.69 9.41
N ALA A 105 -30.36 -9.48 9.53
CA ALA A 105 -30.76 -10.44 8.51
C ALA A 105 -30.86 -9.77 7.13
N LEU A 106 -30.66 -10.56 6.08
CA LEU A 106 -30.84 -10.09 4.71
C LEU A 106 -32.29 -9.57 4.52
N SER A 107 -32.43 -8.42 3.87
CA SER A 107 -33.71 -7.99 3.34
C SER A 107 -34.14 -8.88 2.17
N GLU A 108 -35.40 -8.75 1.73
CA GLU A 108 -35.89 -9.46 0.55
C GLU A 108 -35.08 -9.11 -0.69
N GLU A 109 -34.79 -7.82 -0.88
CA GLU A 109 -33.96 -7.32 -1.99
C GLU A 109 -32.50 -7.85 -1.94
N GLU A 110 -31.92 -7.93 -0.75
CA GLU A 110 -30.57 -8.51 -0.56
C GLU A 110 -30.57 -10.03 -0.81
N GLY A 111 -31.67 -10.72 -0.45
CA GLY A 111 -31.85 -12.13 -0.79
C GLY A 111 -31.93 -12.38 -2.30
N GLU A 112 -32.66 -11.52 -3.03
CA GLU A 112 -32.69 -11.54 -4.50
C GLU A 112 -31.31 -11.23 -5.11
N LEU A 113 -30.59 -10.26 -4.55
CA LEU A 113 -29.22 -9.94 -4.99
C LEU A 113 -28.31 -11.17 -4.84
N VAL A 114 -28.34 -11.86 -3.71
CA VAL A 114 -27.59 -13.09 -3.48
C VAL A 114 -27.91 -14.14 -4.55
N GLY A 115 -29.19 -14.33 -4.90
CA GLY A 115 -29.60 -15.22 -5.99
C GLY A 115 -29.01 -14.83 -7.35
N ARG A 116 -29.07 -13.53 -7.70
CA ARG A 116 -28.54 -13.01 -8.98
C ARG A 116 -26.99 -13.11 -9.06
N LEU A 117 -26.29 -12.96 -7.94
CA LEU A 117 -24.83 -13.04 -7.88
C LEU A 117 -24.34 -14.50 -7.91
N ALA A 118 -25.15 -15.47 -7.50
CA ALA A 118 -24.77 -16.89 -7.47
C ALA A 118 -24.40 -17.48 -8.84
N GLU A 119 -24.95 -16.90 -9.91
CA GLU A 119 -24.69 -17.31 -11.29
C GLU A 119 -23.54 -16.54 -11.97
N ARG A 120 -22.87 -15.65 -11.23
CA ARG A 120 -21.84 -14.74 -11.77
C ARG A 120 -20.45 -15.12 -11.27
N GLN A 121 -19.46 -14.66 -12.01
CA GLN A 121 -18.05 -14.71 -11.61
C GLN A 121 -17.51 -13.30 -11.48
N LEU A 122 -16.53 -13.10 -10.59
CA LEU A 122 -15.93 -11.78 -10.39
C LEU A 122 -15.40 -11.17 -11.69
N ASP A 123 -14.74 -11.99 -12.51
CA ASP A 123 -14.22 -11.58 -13.82
C ASP A 123 -15.22 -12.03 -14.89
N ASP A 124 -15.96 -11.06 -15.45
CA ASP A 124 -16.99 -11.29 -16.45
C ASP A 124 -16.48 -10.75 -17.81
N PRO A 125 -16.55 -11.56 -18.90
CA PRO A 125 -16.12 -11.12 -20.23
C PRO A 125 -16.86 -9.89 -20.80
N ALA A 126 -18.06 -9.60 -20.27
CA ALA A 126 -18.85 -8.43 -20.68
C ALA A 126 -18.41 -7.12 -19.98
N MET A 127 -17.49 -7.19 -19.03
CA MET A 127 -16.98 -5.99 -18.35
C MET A 127 -16.25 -5.06 -19.33
N PRO A 128 -16.44 -3.73 -19.22
CA PRO A 128 -15.54 -2.76 -19.83
C PRO A 128 -14.08 -3.00 -19.39
N ARG A 129 -13.14 -2.70 -20.27
CA ARG A 129 -11.71 -3.00 -20.04
C ARG A 129 -11.15 -2.30 -18.80
N ASP A 130 -11.53 -1.05 -18.56
CA ASP A 130 -11.16 -0.27 -17.39
C ASP A 130 -11.67 -0.90 -16.09
N VAL A 131 -12.91 -1.39 -16.09
CA VAL A 131 -13.53 -2.10 -14.94
C VAL A 131 -12.79 -3.40 -14.66
N ALA A 132 -12.55 -4.23 -15.68
CA ALA A 132 -11.85 -5.51 -15.52
C ALA A 132 -10.41 -5.32 -14.99
N LEU A 133 -9.77 -4.24 -15.40
CA LEU A 133 -8.40 -3.90 -14.98
C LEU A 133 -8.35 -3.10 -13.68
N GLU A 134 -9.49 -2.77 -13.05
CA GLU A 134 -9.54 -1.92 -11.85
C GLU A 134 -8.75 -0.62 -12.07
N TRP A 135 -8.93 0.02 -13.21
CA TRP A 135 -8.17 1.19 -13.63
C TRP A 135 -9.10 2.35 -14.01
N PRO A 136 -8.83 3.60 -13.60
CA PRO A 136 -9.66 4.73 -14.03
C PRO A 136 -9.69 4.86 -15.57
N ASP A 137 -10.87 4.95 -16.15
CA ASP A 137 -11.07 5.00 -17.60
C ASP A 137 -10.23 6.09 -18.27
N PHE A 138 -10.22 7.30 -17.72
CA PHE A 138 -9.49 8.45 -18.27
C PHE A 138 -7.95 8.26 -18.28
N LEU A 139 -7.39 7.31 -17.50
CA LEU A 139 -5.97 6.98 -17.49
C LEU A 139 -5.62 5.73 -18.31
N LEU A 140 -6.60 5.03 -18.86
CA LEU A 140 -6.35 3.78 -19.58
C LEU A 140 -5.54 3.99 -20.86
N ALA A 141 -5.81 5.06 -21.58
CA ALA A 141 -5.05 5.40 -22.79
C ALA A 141 -3.57 5.68 -22.47
N ASP A 142 -3.29 6.41 -21.40
CA ASP A 142 -1.93 6.71 -20.95
C ASP A 142 -1.20 5.44 -20.49
N ALA A 143 -1.89 4.54 -19.79
CA ALA A 143 -1.34 3.25 -19.41
C ALA A 143 -0.96 2.41 -20.63
N VAL A 144 -1.83 2.35 -21.65
CA VAL A 144 -1.55 1.65 -22.91
C VAL A 144 -0.35 2.28 -23.63
N ALA A 145 -0.29 3.60 -23.71
CA ALA A 145 0.83 4.29 -24.33
C ALA A 145 2.17 4.03 -23.62
N ALA A 146 2.15 3.92 -22.29
CA ALA A 146 3.35 3.70 -21.48
C ALA A 146 3.80 2.23 -21.44
N LEU A 147 2.88 1.27 -21.40
CA LEU A 147 3.14 -0.15 -21.14
C LEU A 147 3.04 -1.02 -22.42
N GLY A 148 2.41 -0.53 -23.47
CA GLY A 148 2.23 -1.27 -24.73
C GLY A 148 1.51 -2.61 -24.54
N GLU A 149 2.08 -3.68 -25.07
CA GLU A 149 1.54 -5.04 -24.97
C GLU A 149 1.51 -5.60 -23.54
N ALA A 150 2.31 -5.05 -22.63
CA ALA A 150 2.35 -5.47 -21.24
C ALA A 150 1.22 -4.89 -20.40
N THR A 151 0.39 -3.98 -20.93
CA THR A 151 -0.62 -3.22 -20.18
C THR A 151 -1.49 -4.10 -19.29
N GLU A 152 -2.11 -5.12 -19.86
CA GLU A 152 -3.03 -5.97 -19.09
C GLU A 152 -2.33 -6.74 -17.99
N ALA A 153 -1.18 -7.34 -18.30
CA ALA A 153 -0.40 -8.11 -17.34
C ALA A 153 0.05 -7.23 -16.15
N GLU A 154 0.51 -6.01 -16.43
CA GLU A 154 0.97 -5.07 -15.41
C GLU A 154 -0.19 -4.52 -14.57
N LEU A 155 -1.32 -4.14 -15.18
CA LEU A 155 -2.48 -3.62 -14.44
C LEU A 155 -3.14 -4.72 -13.59
N LEU A 156 -3.23 -5.95 -14.10
CA LEU A 156 -3.69 -7.11 -13.31
C LEU A 156 -2.74 -7.40 -12.13
N ALA A 157 -1.42 -7.28 -12.33
CA ALA A 157 -0.45 -7.45 -11.26
C ALA A 157 -0.62 -6.41 -10.13
N LEU A 158 -1.10 -5.21 -10.45
CA LEU A 158 -1.38 -4.16 -9.46
C LEU A 158 -2.63 -4.44 -8.61
N GLN A 159 -3.51 -5.35 -9.02
CA GLN A 159 -4.69 -5.75 -8.22
C GLN A 159 -4.30 -6.67 -7.04
N GLY A 160 -3.16 -7.35 -7.14
CA GLY A 160 -2.68 -8.24 -6.09
C GLY A 160 -2.24 -7.54 -4.81
N GLU A 161 -2.07 -8.30 -3.73
CA GLU A 161 -1.53 -7.76 -2.48
C GLU A 161 -0.07 -7.30 -2.67
N ALA A 162 0.26 -6.13 -2.15
CA ALA A 162 1.62 -5.62 -2.22
C ALA A 162 2.54 -6.41 -1.29
N ALA A 163 3.65 -6.88 -1.83
CA ALA A 163 4.70 -7.50 -1.03
C ALA A 163 5.26 -6.53 0.02
N THR A 164 5.77 -7.06 1.12
CA THR A 164 6.48 -6.28 2.13
C THR A 164 7.96 -6.43 1.91
N ASP A 165 8.59 -5.40 1.37
CA ASP A 165 10.04 -5.37 1.17
C ASP A 165 10.73 -4.56 2.26
N VAL A 166 11.89 -5.06 2.67
CA VAL A 166 12.85 -4.36 3.52
C VAL A 166 14.19 -4.32 2.82
N ARG A 167 15.00 -3.32 3.12
CA ARG A 167 16.39 -3.25 2.68
C ARG A 167 17.32 -3.24 3.87
N ILE A 168 18.49 -3.87 3.74
CA ILE A 168 19.52 -3.72 4.75
C ILE A 168 20.08 -2.30 4.78
N ASN A 169 20.69 -1.97 5.88
CA ASN A 169 21.51 -0.77 6.02
C ASN A 169 22.99 -1.16 5.86
N PRO A 170 23.64 -0.88 4.71
CA PRO A 170 25.01 -1.30 4.48
C PRO A 170 26.04 -0.74 5.46
N VAL A 171 25.73 0.38 6.13
CA VAL A 171 26.60 0.95 7.17
C VAL A 171 26.62 0.09 8.45
N ARG A 172 25.55 -0.66 8.69
CA ARG A 172 25.38 -1.51 9.87
C ARG A 172 25.52 -2.99 9.60
N LEU A 173 25.24 -3.42 8.38
CA LEU A 173 25.21 -4.81 7.95
C LEU A 173 25.63 -4.95 6.50
N GLY A 174 26.77 -5.57 6.25
CA GLY A 174 27.37 -5.64 4.92
C GLY A 174 26.69 -6.64 3.97
N ASP A 175 25.98 -7.66 4.47
CA ASP A 175 25.35 -8.69 3.65
C ASP A 175 23.88 -8.92 4.08
N ARG A 176 22.97 -8.84 3.10
CA ARG A 176 21.54 -9.10 3.28
C ARG A 176 21.24 -10.56 3.69
N ARG A 177 22.12 -11.51 3.35
CA ARG A 177 21.96 -12.91 3.74
C ARG A 177 21.96 -13.07 5.25
N VAL A 178 22.79 -12.31 5.96
CA VAL A 178 22.84 -12.31 7.43
C VAL A 178 21.51 -11.88 8.04
N LEU A 179 20.85 -10.86 7.46
CA LEU A 179 19.51 -10.44 7.94
C LEU A 179 18.46 -11.50 7.62
N ARG A 180 18.50 -12.11 6.43
CA ARG A 180 17.60 -13.20 6.06
C ARG A 180 17.69 -14.38 7.06
N GLU A 181 18.90 -14.77 7.44
CA GLU A 181 19.13 -15.83 8.42
C GLU A 181 18.57 -15.47 9.80
N LYS A 182 18.76 -14.22 10.24
CA LYS A 182 18.15 -13.73 11.49
C LYS A 182 16.62 -13.77 11.44
N PHE A 183 16.01 -13.41 10.30
CA PHE A 183 14.57 -13.52 10.10
C PHE A 183 14.11 -14.97 10.12
N ALA A 184 14.81 -15.86 9.39
CA ALA A 184 14.50 -17.28 9.39
C ALA A 184 14.59 -17.90 10.78
N GLY A 185 15.61 -17.56 11.56
CA GLY A 185 15.76 -18.02 12.95
C GLY A 185 14.65 -17.52 13.89
N ARG A 186 13.85 -16.54 13.48
CA ARG A 186 12.64 -16.05 14.18
C ARG A 186 11.35 -16.60 13.58
N GLY A 187 11.44 -17.53 12.63
CA GLY A 187 10.27 -18.09 11.95
C GLY A 187 9.64 -17.14 10.90
N LEU A 188 10.30 -16.05 10.53
CA LEU A 188 9.84 -15.14 9.49
C LEU A 188 10.23 -15.71 8.12
N LYS A 189 9.24 -16.11 7.33
CA LYS A 189 9.47 -16.56 5.97
C LYS A 189 9.79 -15.38 5.07
N CYS A 190 10.94 -15.44 4.40
CA CYS A 190 11.42 -14.39 3.54
C CYS A 190 12.42 -14.90 2.50
N HIS A 191 12.58 -14.15 1.43
CA HIS A 191 13.57 -14.44 0.39
C HIS A 191 14.30 -13.16 -0.04
N LEU A 192 15.43 -13.31 -0.70
CA LEU A 192 16.20 -12.18 -1.23
C LEU A 192 15.45 -11.62 -2.43
N ASN A 193 15.35 -10.29 -2.53
CA ASN A 193 14.80 -9.63 -3.70
C ASN A 193 15.63 -9.96 -4.95
N THR A 194 14.95 -10.10 -6.08
CA THR A 194 15.57 -10.50 -7.34
C THR A 194 16.41 -9.37 -7.93
N LEU A 195 15.91 -8.16 -7.91
CA LEU A 195 16.53 -7.01 -8.56
C LEU A 195 17.40 -6.18 -7.62
N SER A 196 16.93 -5.94 -6.38
CA SER A 196 17.69 -5.14 -5.43
C SER A 196 18.75 -5.97 -4.71
N PRO A 197 20.04 -5.59 -4.78
CA PRO A 197 21.12 -6.30 -4.08
C PRO A 197 21.08 -6.13 -2.56
N ILE A 198 20.28 -5.20 -2.03
CA ILE A 198 20.15 -4.91 -0.60
C ILE A 198 18.77 -5.30 -0.04
N GLY A 199 17.88 -5.83 -0.88
CA GLY A 199 16.48 -6.09 -0.56
C GLY A 199 16.21 -7.51 -0.07
N ILE A 200 15.21 -7.62 0.81
CA ILE A 200 14.61 -8.87 1.29
C ILE A 200 13.10 -8.70 1.26
N ARG A 201 12.38 -9.68 0.71
CA ARG A 201 10.92 -9.74 0.66
C ARG A 201 10.39 -10.66 1.73
N LEU A 202 9.45 -10.18 2.54
CA LEU A 202 8.70 -10.98 3.48
C LEU A 202 7.49 -11.61 2.77
N GLU A 203 7.26 -12.90 2.98
CA GLU A 203 6.12 -13.63 2.36
C GLU A 203 4.76 -13.15 2.88
N LYS A 204 4.73 -12.63 4.11
CA LYS A 204 3.53 -12.09 4.73
C LYS A 204 3.82 -10.74 5.33
N ARG A 205 2.82 -9.86 5.33
CA ARG A 205 2.90 -8.59 6.06
C ARG A 205 3.11 -8.89 7.54
N THR A 206 4.28 -8.55 8.05
CA THR A 206 4.69 -8.82 9.43
C THR A 206 5.18 -7.54 10.07
N ARG A 207 4.74 -7.28 11.28
CA ARG A 207 5.26 -6.17 12.08
C ARG A 207 6.67 -6.55 12.57
N THR A 208 7.66 -5.80 12.12
CA THR A 208 9.06 -6.06 12.46
C THR A 208 9.70 -4.95 13.30
N GLU A 209 8.94 -3.91 13.65
CA GLU A 209 9.41 -2.75 14.40
C GLU A 209 9.80 -3.12 15.85
N ASP A 210 9.25 -4.20 16.37
CA ASP A 210 9.60 -4.71 17.71
C ASP A 210 10.90 -5.53 17.73
N LEU A 211 11.40 -5.91 16.54
CA LEU A 211 12.62 -6.73 16.43
C LEU A 211 13.87 -5.95 16.85
N PRO A 212 14.83 -6.61 17.54
CA PRO A 212 16.11 -6.00 17.86
C PRO A 212 16.87 -5.48 16.64
N GLU A 213 16.75 -6.15 15.50
CA GLU A 213 17.34 -5.77 14.22
C GLU A 213 16.83 -4.42 13.73
N TRP A 214 15.52 -4.16 13.87
CA TRP A 214 14.93 -2.85 13.56
C TRP A 214 15.44 -1.78 14.50
N LYS A 215 15.39 -2.03 15.81
CA LYS A 215 15.82 -1.08 16.83
C LYS A 215 17.30 -0.70 16.69
N LYS A 216 18.13 -1.64 16.20
CA LYS A 216 19.56 -1.42 15.88
C LYS A 216 19.79 -0.77 14.54
N GLY A 217 18.75 -0.47 13.74
CA GLY A 217 18.85 0.15 12.43
C GLY A 217 19.54 -0.71 11.38
N LEU A 218 19.43 -2.04 11.48
CA LEU A 218 20.02 -2.95 10.51
C LEU A 218 19.26 -3.00 9.20
N PHE A 219 18.00 -2.58 9.18
CA PHE A 219 17.16 -2.54 8.00
C PHE A 219 16.08 -1.45 8.08
N GLU A 220 15.49 -1.14 6.94
CA GLU A 220 14.37 -0.21 6.75
C GLU A 220 13.33 -0.83 5.82
N TYR A 221 12.05 -0.50 6.02
CA TYR A 221 11.01 -0.78 5.04
C TYR A 221 11.18 0.11 3.81
N GLN A 222 11.27 -0.51 2.66
CA GLN A 222 11.28 0.19 1.39
C GLN A 222 10.95 -0.79 0.27
N ASP A 223 10.06 -0.40 -0.62
CA ASP A 223 9.71 -1.13 -1.83
C ASP A 223 10.93 -1.37 -2.72
N GLU A 224 11.01 -2.55 -3.37
CA GLU A 224 12.17 -2.93 -4.19
C GLU A 224 12.43 -1.92 -5.31
N GLY A 225 11.41 -1.45 -6.02
CA GLY A 225 11.57 -0.44 -7.06
C GLY A 225 12.14 0.88 -6.53
N SER A 226 11.70 1.30 -5.35
CA SER A 226 12.23 2.50 -4.68
C SER A 226 13.69 2.32 -4.21
N GLN A 227 14.07 1.09 -3.83
CA GLN A 227 15.48 0.76 -3.53
C GLN A 227 16.35 0.90 -4.77
N ILE A 228 15.91 0.34 -5.92
CA ILE A 228 16.61 0.38 -7.18
C ILE A 228 16.76 1.81 -7.67
N ALA A 229 15.69 2.61 -7.65
CA ALA A 229 15.74 4.02 -8.03
C ALA A 229 16.82 4.79 -7.24
N ALA A 230 16.91 4.54 -5.93
CA ALA A 230 17.94 5.16 -5.11
C ALA A 230 19.36 4.63 -5.40
N LEU A 231 19.51 3.34 -5.69
CA LEU A 231 20.79 2.73 -6.04
C LEU A 231 21.34 3.21 -7.39
N LEU A 232 20.45 3.43 -8.37
CA LEU A 232 20.78 3.94 -9.69
C LEU A 232 21.34 5.38 -9.67
N CYS A 233 21.12 6.13 -8.58
CA CYS A 233 21.74 7.44 -8.39
C CYS A 233 23.27 7.35 -8.29
N ASP A 234 23.81 6.17 -8.04
CA ASP A 234 25.26 5.90 -7.93
C ASP A 234 25.98 6.94 -7.04
N ALA A 235 25.40 7.20 -5.87
CA ALA A 235 25.97 8.15 -4.92
C ALA A 235 27.22 7.55 -4.27
N ARG A 236 28.38 8.22 -4.46
CA ARG A 236 29.69 7.73 -4.01
C ARG A 236 30.23 8.53 -2.84
N PRO A 237 31.13 7.96 -2.03
CA PRO A 237 31.78 8.68 -0.95
C PRO A 237 32.40 10.01 -1.41
N GLY A 238 32.12 11.09 -0.68
CA GLY A 238 32.62 12.44 -0.96
C GLY A 238 31.72 13.32 -1.82
N MET A 239 30.72 12.77 -2.51
CA MET A 239 29.80 13.53 -3.37
C MET A 239 28.90 14.49 -2.59
N GLN A 240 28.44 15.52 -3.30
CA GLN A 240 27.36 16.40 -2.92
C GLN A 240 26.10 15.97 -3.67
N VAL A 241 25.11 15.46 -2.96
CA VAL A 241 23.85 14.93 -3.53
C VAL A 241 22.69 15.77 -3.05
N VAL A 242 21.69 16.02 -3.88
CA VAL A 242 20.42 16.62 -3.47
C VAL A 242 19.26 15.70 -3.82
N ASP A 243 18.37 15.48 -2.85
CA ASP A 243 17.05 14.83 -2.98
C ASP A 243 16.00 15.92 -2.86
N MET A 244 15.36 16.26 -3.99
CA MET A 244 14.48 17.44 -4.10
C MET A 244 13.10 17.24 -3.48
N CYS A 245 12.63 15.99 -3.38
CA CYS A 245 11.32 15.64 -2.81
C CYS A 245 11.52 14.48 -1.83
N ALA A 246 12.35 14.70 -0.80
CA ALA A 246 12.89 13.64 0.03
C ALA A 246 11.84 12.94 0.93
N GLY A 247 10.74 13.61 1.25
CA GLY A 247 9.74 13.10 2.18
C GLY A 247 10.38 12.72 3.52
N ALA A 248 10.09 11.51 3.99
CA ALA A 248 10.71 10.97 5.21
C ALA A 248 12.13 10.35 4.98
N GLY A 249 12.80 10.71 3.87
CA GLY A 249 14.20 10.38 3.61
C GLY A 249 14.48 8.94 3.17
N GLY A 250 13.51 8.24 2.59
CA GLY A 250 13.69 6.85 2.17
C GLY A 250 14.83 6.64 1.19
N LYS A 251 14.86 7.40 0.10
CA LYS A 251 15.92 7.38 -0.93
C LYS A 251 17.20 8.04 -0.42
N ALA A 252 17.09 9.19 0.27
CA ALA A 252 18.22 9.86 0.90
C ALA A 252 19.03 8.94 1.82
N LEU A 253 18.38 8.08 2.61
CA LEU A 253 19.05 7.09 3.46
C LEU A 253 19.83 6.05 2.67
N VAL A 254 19.33 5.59 1.50
CA VAL A 254 20.07 4.66 0.63
C VAL A 254 21.32 5.32 0.10
N MET A 255 21.18 6.51 -0.46
CA MET A 255 22.30 7.27 -1.02
C MET A 255 23.38 7.58 0.03
N ALA A 256 22.97 8.05 1.20
CA ALA A 256 23.88 8.32 2.31
C ALA A 256 24.62 7.05 2.80
N ALA A 257 23.95 5.90 2.79
CA ALA A 257 24.57 4.62 3.11
C ALA A 257 25.56 4.17 2.03
N GLN A 258 25.25 4.34 0.73
CA GLN A 258 26.19 4.12 -0.36
C GLN A 258 27.44 5.01 -0.23
N MET A 259 27.25 6.25 0.19
CA MET A 259 28.32 7.21 0.45
C MET A 259 29.12 6.89 1.74
N GLN A 260 28.76 5.86 2.51
CA GLN A 260 29.45 5.49 3.76
C GLN A 260 29.58 6.67 4.74
N ASN A 261 28.54 7.51 4.84
CA ASN A 261 28.54 8.75 5.61
C ASN A 261 29.62 9.79 5.20
N LYS A 262 30.22 9.68 4.01
CA LYS A 262 31.22 10.64 3.49
C LYS A 262 30.60 11.50 2.40
N GLY A 263 30.83 12.83 2.47
CA GLY A 263 30.14 13.80 1.60
C GLY A 263 28.84 14.30 2.25
N ARG A 264 27.88 14.73 1.43
CA ARG A 264 26.64 15.35 1.92
C ARG A 264 25.45 14.96 1.06
N VAL A 265 24.35 14.62 1.68
CA VAL A 265 23.02 14.53 1.05
C VAL A 265 22.16 15.68 1.56
N LEU A 266 21.72 16.57 0.69
CA LEU A 266 20.76 17.63 1.01
C LEU A 266 19.35 17.12 0.71
N ALA A 267 18.58 16.81 1.74
CA ALA A 267 17.20 16.33 1.64
C ALA A 267 16.23 17.50 1.74
N LEU A 268 15.53 17.79 0.66
CA LEU A 268 14.58 18.89 0.54
C LEU A 268 13.16 18.36 0.45
N ASP A 269 12.22 19.03 1.07
CA ASP A 269 10.78 18.76 0.90
C ASP A 269 9.96 20.02 1.25
N SER A 270 8.80 20.16 0.63
CA SER A 270 7.81 21.19 0.96
C SER A 270 6.93 20.82 2.16
N ASP A 271 6.94 19.57 2.59
CA ASP A 271 6.25 19.07 3.77
C ASP A 271 7.23 18.92 4.94
N ALA A 272 7.19 19.90 5.86
CA ALA A 272 8.06 19.93 7.02
C ALA A 272 7.84 18.73 7.97
N GLU A 273 6.59 18.27 8.12
CA GLU A 273 6.29 17.13 9.01
C GLU A 273 6.85 15.82 8.46
N ARG A 274 6.74 15.62 7.13
CA ARG A 274 7.35 14.45 6.48
C ARG A 274 8.87 14.47 6.65
N LEU A 275 9.49 15.62 6.50
CA LEU A 275 10.93 15.80 6.64
C LEU A 275 11.40 15.51 8.07
N GLU A 276 10.65 15.98 9.09
CA GLU A 276 10.97 15.73 10.50
C GLU A 276 10.91 14.26 10.87
N ARG A 277 9.94 13.49 10.35
CA ARG A 277 9.87 12.04 10.53
C ARG A 277 11.13 11.30 10.05
N GLY A 278 11.86 11.87 9.09
CA GLY A 278 13.15 11.35 8.62
C GLY A 278 14.24 11.34 9.70
N GLY A 279 14.21 12.29 10.63
CA GLY A 279 15.28 12.46 11.64
C GLY A 279 15.46 11.25 12.57
N GLU A 280 14.36 10.65 13.02
CA GLU A 280 14.43 9.44 13.85
C GLU A 280 15.00 8.25 13.06
N ARG A 281 14.58 8.09 11.81
CA ARG A 281 15.09 7.04 10.91
C ARG A 281 16.59 7.18 10.68
N MET A 282 17.08 8.38 10.44
CA MET A 282 18.50 8.69 10.24
C MET A 282 19.32 8.34 11.49
N ARG A 283 18.85 8.73 12.66
CA ARG A 283 19.51 8.40 13.96
C ARG A 283 19.56 6.90 14.18
N ARG A 284 18.44 6.19 13.98
CA ARG A 284 18.39 4.72 14.12
C ARG A 284 19.33 4.03 13.12
N ALA A 285 19.38 4.49 11.89
CA ALA A 285 20.27 3.95 10.86
C ALA A 285 21.76 4.30 11.09
N GLY A 286 22.09 5.25 11.96
CA GLY A 286 23.48 5.74 12.14
C GLY A 286 23.99 6.53 10.93
N ILE A 287 23.07 7.21 10.24
CA ILE A 287 23.35 8.10 9.11
C ILE A 287 23.42 9.54 9.62
N HIS A 288 24.52 10.23 9.31
CA HIS A 288 24.80 11.57 9.84
C HIS A 288 25.23 12.59 8.77
N ASN A 289 25.31 12.19 7.51
CA ASN A 289 25.67 13.06 6.39
C ASN A 289 24.46 13.55 5.58
N ILE A 290 23.24 13.45 6.15
CA ILE A 290 22.01 14.01 5.58
C ILE A 290 21.65 15.30 6.28
N GLU A 291 21.61 16.40 5.53
CA GLU A 291 21.03 17.67 5.96
C GLU A 291 19.61 17.80 5.45
N ARG A 292 18.65 18.01 6.35
CA ARG A 292 17.23 18.19 6.01
C ARG A 292 16.90 19.67 5.93
N LYS A 293 16.20 20.09 4.89
CA LYS A 293 15.80 21.47 4.73
C LYS A 293 14.42 21.58 4.12
N HIS A 294 13.51 22.19 4.86
CA HIS A 294 12.20 22.61 4.35
C HIS A 294 12.37 23.68 3.28
N VAL A 295 11.64 23.54 2.17
CA VAL A 295 11.62 24.47 1.07
C VAL A 295 10.20 24.97 0.85
N GLY A 296 10.01 26.30 0.90
CA GLY A 296 8.77 26.97 0.54
C GLY A 296 8.80 27.48 -0.89
N ASP A 297 7.71 28.07 -1.33
CA ASP A 297 7.50 28.56 -2.71
C ASP A 297 8.57 29.56 -3.20
N SER A 298 9.19 30.29 -2.28
CA SER A 298 10.22 31.28 -2.58
C SER A 298 11.66 30.73 -2.60
N TRP A 299 11.83 29.39 -2.61
CA TRP A 299 13.15 28.79 -2.54
C TRP A 299 13.98 29.02 -3.80
N GLY A 300 14.97 29.93 -3.70
CA GLY A 300 15.83 30.27 -4.82
C GLY A 300 16.89 29.21 -5.13
N THR A 301 16.86 28.67 -6.36
CA THR A 301 17.80 27.64 -6.83
C THR A 301 19.15 28.18 -7.28
N LYS A 302 19.25 29.49 -7.60
CA LYS A 302 20.45 30.12 -8.18
C LYS A 302 21.74 29.84 -7.40
N ARG A 303 21.70 29.88 -6.07
CA ARG A 303 22.86 29.62 -5.18
C ARG A 303 23.36 28.18 -5.22
N TRP A 304 22.56 27.25 -5.75
CA TRP A 304 22.86 25.81 -5.78
C TRP A 304 23.33 25.32 -7.15
N ARG A 305 23.28 26.20 -8.16
CA ARG A 305 23.66 25.85 -9.54
C ARG A 305 25.11 25.34 -9.58
N GLY A 306 25.31 24.17 -10.18
CA GLY A 306 26.63 23.53 -10.35
C GLY A 306 27.28 23.03 -9.05
N LYS A 307 26.53 22.89 -7.94
CA LYS A 307 27.08 22.48 -6.63
C LYS A 307 26.82 21.04 -6.25
N PHE A 308 26.12 20.28 -7.07
CA PHE A 308 25.79 18.90 -6.80
C PHE A 308 26.33 17.96 -7.88
N ASP A 309 26.86 16.83 -7.44
CA ASP A 309 27.28 15.73 -8.32
C ASP A 309 26.09 14.91 -8.79
N ARG A 310 25.03 14.85 -7.98
CA ARG A 310 23.77 14.14 -8.27
C ARG A 310 22.58 14.95 -7.82
N VAL A 311 21.53 14.97 -8.65
CA VAL A 311 20.22 15.54 -8.35
C VAL A 311 19.18 14.45 -8.51
N VAL A 312 18.42 14.19 -7.46
CA VAL A 312 17.35 13.21 -7.44
C VAL A 312 16.02 13.94 -7.31
N ILE A 313 15.09 13.64 -8.20
CA ILE A 313 13.75 14.22 -8.22
C ILE A 313 12.75 13.08 -8.25
N ASP A 314 12.18 12.77 -7.09
CA ASP A 314 11.05 11.86 -6.90
C ASP A 314 9.82 12.70 -6.59
N ALA A 315 9.36 13.41 -7.61
CA ALA A 315 8.32 14.43 -7.49
C ALA A 315 6.94 13.85 -7.22
N PRO A 316 6.03 14.60 -6.60
CA PRO A 316 4.62 14.25 -6.54
C PRO A 316 4.07 13.95 -7.92
N CYS A 317 3.32 12.86 -8.04
CA CYS A 317 2.71 12.38 -9.28
C CYS A 317 1.35 11.72 -8.94
N SER A 318 0.69 11.09 -9.91
CA SER A 318 -0.55 10.31 -9.70
C SER A 318 -0.43 9.24 -8.61
N GLY A 319 0.79 8.81 -8.29
CA GLY A 319 1.04 7.76 -7.33
C GLY A 319 0.63 6.36 -7.82
N SER A 320 0.37 6.18 -9.11
CA SER A 320 -0.11 4.91 -9.70
C SER A 320 0.75 3.71 -9.30
N GLY A 321 2.06 3.87 -9.20
CA GLY A 321 2.97 2.84 -8.68
C GLY A 321 2.73 2.43 -7.23
N THR A 322 1.97 3.21 -6.45
CA THR A 322 1.60 2.90 -5.06
C THR A 322 0.20 2.31 -4.91
N TRP A 323 -0.62 2.26 -5.97
CA TRP A 323 -2.02 1.83 -5.90
C TRP A 323 -2.19 0.37 -5.48
N ARG A 324 -1.17 -0.45 -5.65
CA ARG A 324 -1.13 -1.79 -5.07
C ARG A 324 -1.21 -1.80 -3.53
N ARG A 325 -0.75 -0.71 -2.87
CA ARG A 325 -0.79 -0.50 -1.41
C ARG A 325 -1.94 0.39 -0.96
N GLN A 326 -2.23 1.40 -1.77
CA GLN A 326 -3.28 2.40 -1.56
C GLN A 326 -4.34 2.21 -2.65
N VAL A 327 -5.05 1.10 -2.57
CA VAL A 327 -5.92 0.62 -3.64
C VAL A 327 -7.04 1.58 -4.01
N ASP A 328 -7.56 2.34 -3.04
CA ASP A 328 -8.60 3.34 -3.24
C ASP A 328 -8.09 4.67 -3.81
N ALA A 329 -6.78 4.91 -3.77
CA ALA A 329 -6.20 6.15 -4.30
C ALA A 329 -6.43 6.30 -5.81
N ARG A 330 -6.56 5.19 -6.54
CA ARG A 330 -6.87 5.18 -7.98
C ARG A 330 -8.22 5.82 -8.30
N TRP A 331 -9.20 5.66 -7.41
CA TRP A 331 -10.56 6.20 -7.57
C TRP A 331 -10.70 7.65 -7.10
N ARG A 332 -9.63 8.21 -6.55
CA ARG A 332 -9.55 9.61 -6.08
C ARG A 332 -8.74 10.50 -7.02
N CYS A 333 -8.13 9.92 -8.05
CA CYS A 333 -7.51 10.71 -9.11
C CYS A 333 -8.60 11.38 -9.91
N SER A 334 -8.40 12.68 -10.21
CA SER A 334 -9.20 13.42 -11.17
C SER A 334 -8.45 13.59 -12.48
N SER A 335 -9.17 13.94 -13.52
CA SER A 335 -8.59 14.31 -14.81
C SER A 335 -8.02 15.73 -14.84
N ASP A 336 -8.19 16.48 -13.74
CA ASP A 336 -7.76 17.88 -13.58
C ASP A 336 -6.37 18.03 -13.01
#